data_fbeb614b0fe89be17b6b12f78cb50181
#
_entry.id   fbeb614b0fe89be17b6b12f78cb50181
#
_cell.length_a   1.000
_cell.length_b   1.000
_cell.length_c   1.000
_cell.angle_alpha   90.00
_cell.angle_beta   90.00
_cell.angle_gamma   90.00
#
_symmetry.space_group_name_H-M   'P 1'
#
loop_
_entity.id
_entity.type
_entity.pdbx_description
1 polymer ?
#
loop_
_entity_poly.entity_id
_entity_poly.type
_entity_poly.pdbx_seq_one_letter_code
_entity_poly.pdbx_strand_id
1 'polypeptide(L)'
;MKKFSLFIAAFAMICLASCGPKRSQAYYDAPSQLLSANYDGTFVFRTQIRARNAAIAFTDAQRKVMKEVIFDGVKAANSGVEDLKPLCFDLNAREKHEDYFRVFFQDDGPWKKYASLQDKRTGTTRYQRDGRQMIETVTVSIDRAALRDRLIADGIIPPGGRY
;
A
#
# COMPACT_ATOMS: atom_id res chain seq x y z
N MET A 1 41.75 -9.91 -41.41
CA MET A 1 41.79 -9.12 -40.13
C MET A 1 40.81 -7.96 -40.08
N LYS A 2 40.50 -7.25 -41.17
CA LYS A 2 39.54 -6.10 -41.16
C LYS A 2 38.07 -6.47 -40.87
N LYS A 3 37.64 -7.71 -41.21
CA LYS A 3 36.24 -8.14 -40.97
C LYS A 3 35.96 -8.47 -39.51
N PHE A 4 36.96 -8.88 -38.73
CA PHE A 4 36.82 -9.21 -37.30
C PHE A 4 36.66 -7.94 -36.45
N SER A 5 37.31 -6.85 -36.84
CA SER A 5 37.21 -5.54 -36.15
C SER A 5 35.80 -4.93 -36.28
N LEU A 6 35.12 -5.17 -37.41
CA LEU A 6 33.78 -4.63 -37.65
C LEU A 6 32.73 -5.31 -36.76
N PHE A 7 32.86 -6.62 -36.46
CA PHE A 7 31.94 -7.38 -35.58
C PHE A 7 32.10 -6.93 -34.12
N ILE A 8 33.32 -6.62 -33.67
CA ILE A 8 33.53 -6.15 -32.29
C ILE A 8 32.95 -4.75 -32.08
N ALA A 9 33.04 -3.89 -33.08
CA ALA A 9 32.46 -2.54 -33.02
C ALA A 9 30.91 -2.58 -33.02
N ALA A 10 30.30 -3.48 -33.78
CA ALA A 10 28.84 -3.66 -33.80
C ALA A 10 28.32 -4.25 -32.49
N PHE A 11 29.04 -5.17 -31.84
CA PHE A 11 28.66 -5.75 -30.55
C PHE A 11 28.78 -4.73 -29.39
N ALA A 12 29.77 -3.85 -29.42
CA ALA A 12 29.93 -2.79 -28.43
C ALA A 12 28.82 -1.75 -28.48
N MET A 13 28.25 -1.46 -29.65
CA MET A 13 27.11 -0.53 -29.80
C MET A 13 25.80 -1.07 -29.23
N ILE A 14 25.59 -2.38 -29.23
CA ILE A 14 24.36 -3.00 -28.70
C ILE A 14 24.32 -2.95 -27.17
N CYS A 15 25.47 -2.96 -26.49
CA CYS A 15 25.55 -2.90 -25.03
C CYS A 15 25.21 -1.51 -24.45
N LEU A 16 25.30 -0.43 -25.23
CA LEU A 16 25.03 0.93 -24.76
C LEU A 16 23.53 1.31 -24.79
N ALA A 17 22.68 0.53 -25.48
CA ALA A 17 21.26 0.81 -25.58
C ALA A 17 20.44 0.28 -24.39
N SER A 18 21.06 -0.41 -23.43
CA SER A 18 20.34 -1.09 -22.33
C SER A 18 20.20 -0.26 -21.03
N CYS A 19 20.71 0.96 -20.99
CA CYS A 19 20.50 1.84 -19.83
C CYS A 19 19.33 2.80 -20.09
N GLY A 20 18.12 2.27 -20.16
CA GLY A 20 16.93 3.08 -19.94
C GLY A 20 16.92 3.59 -18.49
N PRO A 21 16.54 4.86 -18.24
CA PRO A 21 16.48 5.37 -16.88
C PRO A 21 15.53 4.48 -16.08
N LYS A 22 16.03 3.83 -15.03
CA LYS A 22 15.20 3.18 -14.02
C LYS A 22 14.37 4.30 -13.40
N ARG A 23 13.12 4.46 -13.85
CA ARG A 23 12.17 5.35 -13.18
C ARG A 23 12.10 4.92 -11.74
N SER A 24 12.40 5.84 -10.83
CA SER A 24 12.53 5.55 -9.42
C SER A 24 11.24 4.92 -8.91
N GLN A 25 11.36 3.70 -8.40
CA GLN A 25 10.28 2.95 -7.76
C GLN A 25 9.72 3.71 -6.55
N ALA A 26 10.51 4.61 -5.98
CA ALA A 26 10.20 5.41 -4.81
C ALA A 26 8.90 6.23 -4.89
N TYR A 27 8.49 6.67 -6.06
CA TYR A 27 7.25 7.45 -6.20
C TYR A 27 5.98 6.62 -6.01
N TYR A 28 6.04 5.31 -6.25
CA TYR A 28 4.87 4.40 -6.20
C TYR A 28 4.75 3.63 -4.90
N ASP A 29 5.83 3.64 -4.11
CA ASP A 29 5.86 3.09 -2.75
C ASP A 29 5.60 4.19 -1.70
N ALA A 30 5.14 5.36 -2.13
CA ALA A 30 4.78 6.44 -1.22
C ALA A 30 3.77 5.96 -0.17
N PRO A 31 3.96 6.28 1.12
CA PRO A 31 3.04 5.92 2.17
C PRO A 31 1.66 6.53 1.90
N SER A 32 0.63 5.88 2.40
CA SER A 32 -0.72 6.40 2.33
C SER A 32 -0.85 7.67 3.18
N GLN A 33 -1.86 8.46 2.88
CA GLN A 33 -2.15 9.71 3.59
C GLN A 33 -3.52 9.61 4.27
N LEU A 34 -3.59 9.97 5.53
CA LEU A 34 -4.85 10.09 6.27
C LEU A 34 -5.57 11.39 5.84
N LEU A 35 -6.79 11.26 5.33
CA LEU A 35 -7.62 12.38 4.90
C LEU A 35 -8.56 12.86 6.00
N SER A 36 -9.21 11.92 6.69
CA SER A 36 -10.14 12.23 7.79
C SER A 36 -10.23 11.08 8.79
N ALA A 37 -10.53 11.45 10.02
CA ALA A 37 -10.92 10.56 11.10
C ALA A 37 -12.38 10.88 11.45
N ASN A 38 -13.26 9.88 11.38
CA ASN A 38 -14.66 10.04 11.66
C ASN A 38 -14.98 9.60 13.11
N TYR A 39 -16.03 10.17 13.68
CA TYR A 39 -16.44 9.88 15.06
C TYR A 39 -16.94 8.44 15.28
N ASP A 40 -17.29 7.73 14.19
CA ASP A 40 -17.73 6.32 14.22
C ASP A 40 -16.56 5.33 14.31
N GLY A 41 -15.32 5.83 14.38
CA GLY A 41 -14.11 5.00 14.39
C GLY A 41 -13.60 4.59 13.03
N THR A 42 -14.21 5.09 11.95
CA THR A 42 -13.70 4.91 10.59
C THR A 42 -12.71 6.00 10.20
N PHE A 43 -11.69 5.61 9.45
CA PHE A 43 -10.63 6.49 8.97
C PHE A 43 -10.53 6.39 7.46
N VAL A 44 -10.37 7.53 6.81
CA VAL A 44 -10.31 7.63 5.35
C VAL A 44 -8.90 7.95 4.91
N PHE A 45 -8.40 7.17 3.97
CA PHE A 45 -7.04 7.25 3.48
C PHE A 45 -7.00 7.42 1.97
N ARG A 46 -6.00 8.14 1.49
CA ARG A 46 -5.61 8.20 0.08
C ARG A 46 -4.31 7.44 -0.12
N THR A 47 -4.29 6.54 -1.09
CA THR A 47 -3.07 5.82 -1.45
C THR A 47 -2.90 5.74 -2.96
N GLN A 48 -1.67 5.51 -3.40
CA GLN A 48 -1.34 5.26 -4.80
C GLN A 48 -0.86 3.83 -4.96
N ILE A 49 -1.38 3.15 -5.98
CA ILE A 49 -1.04 1.77 -6.28
C ILE A 49 -0.72 1.63 -7.76
N ARG A 50 0.31 0.83 -8.04
CA ARG A 50 0.63 0.39 -9.39
C ARG A 50 0.03 -0.99 -9.61
N ALA A 51 -0.85 -1.14 -10.60
CA ALA A 51 -1.49 -2.40 -10.91
C ALA A 51 -1.70 -2.59 -12.42
N ARG A 52 -2.03 -3.82 -12.82
CA ARG A 52 -2.34 -4.13 -14.21
C ARG A 52 -3.75 -3.73 -14.59
N ASN A 53 -4.67 -3.72 -13.65
CA ASN A 53 -6.06 -3.29 -13.81
C ASN A 53 -6.62 -2.71 -12.51
N ALA A 54 -7.75 -2.03 -12.62
CA ALA A 54 -8.40 -1.33 -11.52
C ALA A 54 -8.83 -2.27 -10.38
N ALA A 55 -9.32 -3.47 -10.67
CA ALA A 55 -9.76 -4.41 -9.64
C ALA A 55 -8.61 -4.85 -8.73
N ILE A 56 -7.45 -5.15 -9.32
CA ILE A 56 -6.23 -5.46 -8.58
C ILE A 56 -5.79 -4.22 -7.77
N ALA A 57 -5.80 -3.02 -8.40
CA ALA A 57 -5.43 -1.78 -7.72
C ALA A 57 -6.27 -1.54 -6.46
N PHE A 58 -7.57 -1.75 -6.52
CA PHE A 58 -8.47 -1.56 -5.38
C PHE A 58 -8.17 -2.53 -4.23
N THR A 59 -8.00 -3.80 -4.53
CA THR A 59 -7.67 -4.81 -3.52
C THR A 59 -6.30 -4.55 -2.89
N ASP A 60 -5.30 -4.23 -3.70
CA ASP A 60 -3.94 -3.95 -3.22
C ASP A 60 -3.88 -2.64 -2.43
N ALA A 61 -4.66 -1.61 -2.82
CA ALA A 61 -4.78 -0.37 -2.06
C ALA A 61 -5.36 -0.61 -0.66
N GLN A 62 -6.46 -1.36 -0.57
CA GLN A 62 -7.07 -1.71 0.72
C GLN A 62 -6.10 -2.50 1.59
N ARG A 63 -5.41 -3.49 1.02
CA ARG A 63 -4.43 -4.31 1.75
C ARG A 63 -3.22 -3.50 2.21
N LYS A 64 -2.73 -2.58 1.38
CA LYS A 64 -1.62 -1.68 1.71
C LYS A 64 -1.99 -0.78 2.89
N VAL A 65 -3.10 -0.05 2.79
CA VAL A 65 -3.57 0.84 3.86
C VAL A 65 -3.79 0.07 5.16
N MET A 66 -4.38 -1.13 5.08
CA MET A 66 -4.58 -1.99 6.25
C MET A 66 -3.26 -2.35 6.94
N LYS A 67 -2.23 -2.70 6.18
CA LYS A 67 -0.88 -3.00 6.72
C LYS A 67 -0.27 -1.77 7.39
N GLU A 68 -0.36 -0.60 6.77
CA GLU A 68 0.14 0.64 7.32
C GLU A 68 -0.59 1.01 8.63
N VAL A 69 -1.92 0.88 8.69
CA VAL A 69 -2.70 1.12 9.91
C VAL A 69 -2.33 0.16 11.05
N ILE A 70 -2.02 -1.08 10.74
CA ILE A 70 -1.65 -2.07 11.76
C ILE A 70 -0.21 -1.86 12.24
N PHE A 71 0.76 -1.64 11.34
CA PHE A 71 2.19 -1.76 11.67
C PHE A 71 2.97 -0.45 11.63
N ASP A 72 2.66 0.45 10.71
CA ASP A 72 3.55 1.57 10.39
C ASP A 72 3.01 2.93 10.89
N GLY A 73 1.68 3.03 11.05
CA GLY A 73 0.99 4.29 11.21
C GLY A 73 0.88 5.06 9.89
N VAL A 74 0.08 6.12 9.86
CA VAL A 74 -0.16 6.91 8.65
C VAL A 74 -0.12 8.40 8.96
N LYS A 75 0.61 9.16 8.16
CA LYS A 75 0.68 10.61 8.29
C LYS A 75 -0.58 11.29 7.77
N ALA A 76 -0.99 12.35 8.46
CA ALA A 76 -2.09 13.18 8.03
C ALA A 76 -1.73 13.96 6.76
N ALA A 77 -2.71 14.10 5.86
CA ALA A 77 -2.57 14.90 4.65
C ALA A 77 -2.73 16.40 4.94
N ASN A 78 -3.47 16.74 6.00
CA ASN A 78 -3.87 18.10 6.32
C ASN A 78 -3.52 18.43 7.78
N SER A 79 -3.22 19.69 8.07
CA SER A 79 -2.84 20.18 9.40
C SER A 79 -3.94 20.11 10.47
N GLY A 80 -5.17 19.81 10.09
CA GLY A 80 -6.31 19.66 11.01
C GLY A 80 -6.56 18.23 11.50
N VAL A 81 -5.77 17.26 11.07
CA VAL A 81 -5.87 15.86 11.46
C VAL A 81 -4.53 15.43 12.04
N GLU A 82 -4.55 14.72 13.16
CA GLU A 82 -3.33 14.16 13.75
C GLU A 82 -2.84 12.93 13.00
N ASP A 83 -1.53 12.71 13.04
CA ASP A 83 -0.91 11.48 12.50
C ASP A 83 -1.48 10.26 13.20
N LEU A 84 -1.81 9.24 12.42
CA LEU A 84 -2.35 8.00 12.94
C LEU A 84 -1.22 7.08 13.38
N LYS A 85 -1.21 6.75 14.67
CA LYS A 85 -0.28 5.77 15.23
C LYS A 85 -0.67 4.34 14.81
N PRO A 86 0.28 3.42 14.68
CA PRO A 86 -0.02 2.02 14.36
C PRO A 86 -0.85 1.35 15.46
N LEU A 87 -1.56 0.29 15.14
CA LEU A 87 -2.26 -0.53 16.14
C LEU A 87 -1.30 -1.45 16.90
N CYS A 88 -0.29 -1.97 16.21
CA CYS A 88 0.78 -2.78 16.82
C CYS A 88 1.99 -1.89 17.09
N PHE A 89 2.25 -1.58 18.35
CA PHE A 89 3.44 -0.81 18.75
C PHE A 89 4.71 -1.64 18.83
N ASP A 90 4.60 -2.96 18.92
CA ASP A 90 5.74 -3.85 18.88
C ASP A 90 6.29 -3.92 17.45
N LEU A 91 7.51 -3.45 17.26
CA LEU A 91 8.19 -3.48 15.96
C LEU A 91 8.31 -4.90 15.37
N ASN A 92 8.36 -5.91 16.26
CA ASN A 92 8.46 -7.30 15.87
C ASN A 92 7.08 -8.00 15.78
N ALA A 93 5.96 -7.28 15.93
CA ALA A 93 4.63 -7.87 15.90
C ALA A 93 4.36 -8.69 14.65
N ARG A 94 4.87 -8.23 13.49
CA ARG A 94 4.71 -8.93 12.22
C ARG A 94 5.38 -10.31 12.23
N GLU A 95 6.58 -10.41 12.80
CA GLU A 95 7.35 -11.66 12.90
C GLU A 95 6.78 -12.57 13.99
N LYS A 96 6.46 -12.01 15.16
CA LYS A 96 5.88 -12.77 16.27
C LYS A 96 4.55 -13.44 15.93
N HIS A 97 3.75 -12.80 15.07
CA HIS A 97 2.43 -13.25 14.67
C HIS A 97 2.34 -13.56 13.16
N GLU A 98 3.45 -14.02 12.56
CA GLU A 98 3.55 -14.25 11.12
C GLU A 98 2.43 -15.16 10.59
N ASP A 99 2.18 -16.29 11.25
CA ASP A 99 1.15 -17.25 10.85
C ASP A 99 -0.25 -16.62 10.88
N TYR A 100 -0.55 -15.83 11.91
CA TYR A 100 -1.80 -15.10 12.00
C TYR A 100 -1.96 -14.12 10.83
N PHE A 101 -0.96 -13.27 10.60
CA PHE A 101 -1.04 -12.25 9.55
C PHE A 101 -1.00 -12.84 8.14
N ARG A 102 -0.35 -13.97 7.95
CA ARG A 102 -0.39 -14.71 6.69
C ARG A 102 -1.83 -15.13 6.34
N VAL A 103 -2.59 -15.66 7.30
CA VAL A 103 -4.00 -16.03 7.12
C VAL A 103 -4.89 -14.77 7.03
N PHE A 104 -4.66 -13.81 7.90
CA PHE A 104 -5.43 -12.56 7.96
C PHE A 104 -5.42 -11.83 6.62
N PHE A 105 -4.26 -11.72 5.94
CA PHE A 105 -4.07 -11.00 4.69
C PHE A 105 -4.23 -11.85 3.42
N GLN A 106 -4.74 -13.08 3.49
CA GLN A 106 -5.09 -13.85 2.30
C GLN A 106 -6.12 -13.11 1.42
N ASP A 107 -6.23 -13.54 0.15
CA ASP A 107 -7.13 -12.87 -0.80
C ASP A 107 -8.58 -12.81 -0.32
N ASP A 108 -9.06 -13.86 0.36
CA ASP A 108 -10.39 -13.91 1.00
C ASP A 108 -10.30 -13.82 2.53
N GLY A 109 -9.21 -13.24 3.05
CA GLY A 109 -8.95 -13.15 4.47
C GLY A 109 -9.85 -12.17 5.22
N PRO A 110 -9.86 -12.29 6.57
CA PRO A 110 -10.74 -11.49 7.45
C PRO A 110 -10.55 -9.97 7.31
N TRP A 111 -9.41 -9.49 6.87
CA TRP A 111 -9.09 -8.07 6.70
C TRP A 111 -10.09 -7.31 5.83
N LYS A 112 -10.71 -7.99 4.85
CA LYS A 112 -11.69 -7.36 3.94
C LYS A 112 -12.92 -6.82 4.65
N LYS A 113 -13.27 -7.35 5.83
CA LYS A 113 -14.41 -6.89 6.60
C LYS A 113 -14.24 -5.47 7.15
N TYR A 114 -12.99 -5.04 7.32
CA TYR A 114 -12.62 -3.76 7.93
C TYR A 114 -12.21 -2.71 6.91
N ALA A 115 -12.10 -3.07 5.63
CA ALA A 115 -11.69 -2.17 4.56
C ALA A 115 -12.79 -2.02 3.52
N SER A 116 -13.12 -0.79 3.18
CA SER A 116 -14.06 -0.46 2.11
C SER A 116 -13.49 0.60 1.18
N LEU A 117 -14.00 0.64 -0.05
CA LEU A 117 -13.70 1.72 -0.99
C LEU A 117 -14.73 2.82 -0.77
N GLN A 118 -14.29 4.03 -0.51
CA GLN A 118 -15.21 5.13 -0.25
C GLN A 118 -15.92 5.61 -1.51
N ASP A 119 -15.36 5.35 -2.68
CA ASP A 119 -15.94 5.81 -3.92
C ASP A 119 -15.71 4.86 -5.10
N LYS A 120 -16.69 4.03 -5.36
CA LYS A 120 -16.71 3.21 -6.58
C LYS A 120 -17.09 4.01 -7.83
N ARG A 121 -17.53 5.26 -7.70
CA ARG A 121 -18.21 6.00 -8.76
C ARG A 121 -17.65 7.40 -9.07
N THR A 122 -17.16 8.11 -8.09
CA THR A 122 -16.51 9.42 -8.27
C THR A 122 -15.01 9.23 -8.28
N GLY A 123 -14.57 8.44 -9.22
CA GLY A 123 -13.17 8.23 -9.45
C GLY A 123 -12.41 9.54 -9.56
N THR A 124 -11.90 10.03 -8.45
CA THR A 124 -10.64 10.74 -8.47
C THR A 124 -9.52 9.75 -8.78
N THR A 125 -9.85 8.73 -9.54
CA THR A 125 -8.93 7.76 -10.08
C THR A 125 -8.16 8.44 -11.20
N ARG A 126 -7.16 9.19 -10.82
CA ARG A 126 -6.17 9.65 -11.78
C ARG A 126 -5.27 8.46 -12.08
N TYR A 127 -5.58 7.73 -13.15
CA TYR A 127 -4.66 6.73 -13.63
C TYR A 127 -3.64 7.38 -14.56
N GLN A 128 -2.39 7.08 -14.36
CA GLN A 128 -1.32 7.38 -15.29
C GLN A 128 -0.82 6.06 -15.88
N ARG A 129 -0.80 5.95 -17.19
CA ARG A 129 -0.18 4.79 -17.86
C ARG A 129 1.33 4.86 -17.69
N ASP A 130 1.91 3.76 -17.20
CA ASP A 130 3.34 3.54 -17.17
C ASP A 130 3.63 2.17 -17.82
N GLY A 131 3.81 2.19 -19.13
CA GLY A 131 3.96 0.98 -19.94
C GLY A 131 2.69 0.11 -19.90
N ARG A 132 2.80 -1.12 -19.36
CA ARG A 132 1.71 -2.08 -19.21
C ARG A 132 0.95 -1.97 -17.87
N GLN A 133 1.36 -1.07 -17.01
CA GLN A 133 0.77 -0.87 -15.69
C GLN A 133 0.06 0.49 -15.60
N MET A 134 -0.90 0.57 -14.72
CA MET A 134 -1.60 1.80 -14.36
C MET A 134 -1.21 2.20 -12.94
N ILE A 135 -1.07 3.49 -12.71
CA ILE A 135 -0.95 4.06 -11.38
C ILE A 135 -2.31 4.63 -11.04
N GLU A 136 -2.88 4.14 -9.97
CA GLU A 136 -4.21 4.52 -9.55
C GLU A 136 -4.18 5.14 -8.17
N THR A 137 -4.85 6.27 -8.01
CA THR A 137 -5.07 6.89 -6.70
C THR A 137 -6.40 6.39 -6.16
N VAL A 138 -6.37 5.72 -5.03
CA VAL A 138 -7.54 5.06 -4.43
C VAL A 138 -7.83 5.66 -3.06
N THR A 139 -9.11 5.90 -2.77
CA THR A 139 -9.57 6.30 -1.44
C THR A 139 -10.17 5.09 -0.73
N VAL A 140 -9.56 4.74 0.40
CA VAL A 140 -9.91 3.58 1.22
C VAL A 140 -10.43 4.04 2.57
N SER A 141 -11.52 3.45 3.04
CA SER A 141 -12.01 3.61 4.40
C SER A 141 -11.70 2.37 5.21
N ILE A 142 -11.16 2.54 6.42
CA ILE A 142 -10.86 1.48 7.38
C ILE A 142 -11.68 1.70 8.64
N ASP A 143 -12.44 0.69 9.04
CA ASP A 143 -13.03 0.61 10.38
C ASP A 143 -11.93 0.20 11.37
N ARG A 144 -11.21 1.22 11.87
CA ARG A 144 -10.08 1.04 12.78
C ARG A 144 -10.54 0.55 14.15
N ALA A 145 -11.73 0.97 14.58
CA ALA A 145 -12.26 0.57 15.87
C ALA A 145 -12.57 -0.94 15.90
N ALA A 146 -13.34 -1.43 14.94
CA ALA A 146 -13.65 -2.85 14.83
C ALA A 146 -12.39 -3.71 14.54
N LEU A 147 -11.45 -3.19 13.74
CA LEU A 147 -10.17 -3.85 13.51
C LEU A 147 -9.36 -4.01 14.81
N ARG A 148 -9.29 -2.95 15.62
CA ARG A 148 -8.59 -2.97 16.90
C ARG A 148 -9.21 -4.01 17.84
N ASP A 149 -10.54 -4.00 17.98
CA ASP A 149 -11.25 -4.95 18.83
C ASP A 149 -10.99 -6.39 18.40
N ARG A 150 -10.94 -6.62 17.11
CA ARG A 150 -10.58 -7.93 16.54
C ARG A 150 -9.15 -8.35 16.92
N LEU A 151 -8.15 -7.47 16.76
CA LEU A 151 -6.77 -7.77 17.10
C LEU A 151 -6.58 -8.01 18.61
N ILE A 152 -7.36 -7.34 19.46
CA ILE A 152 -7.38 -7.61 20.91
C ILE A 152 -7.98 -8.98 21.18
N ALA A 153 -9.12 -9.31 20.60
CA ALA A 153 -9.79 -10.60 20.77
C ALA A 153 -8.91 -11.78 20.33
N ASP A 154 -8.11 -11.57 19.29
CA ASP A 154 -7.18 -12.58 18.77
C ASP A 154 -5.84 -12.61 19.54
N GLY A 155 -5.65 -11.75 20.56
CA GLY A 155 -4.44 -11.72 21.38
C GLY A 155 -3.20 -11.12 20.69
N ILE A 156 -3.40 -10.37 19.60
CA ILE A 156 -2.30 -9.74 18.84
C ILE A 156 -1.84 -8.44 19.51
N ILE A 157 -2.77 -7.67 20.06
CA ILE A 157 -2.47 -6.44 20.80
C ILE A 157 -3.08 -6.51 22.21
N PRO A 158 -2.44 -5.90 23.23
CA PRO A 158 -2.95 -5.93 24.59
C PRO A 158 -4.25 -5.11 24.73
N PRO A 159 -5.20 -5.54 25.58
CA PRO A 159 -6.34 -4.72 25.95
C PRO A 159 -5.89 -3.50 26.74
N GLY A 160 -6.43 -2.31 26.42
CA GLY A 160 -6.23 -1.10 27.24
C GLY A 160 -5.12 -0.15 26.81
N GLY A 161 -4.46 -0.37 25.68
CA GLY A 161 -3.56 0.65 25.10
C GLY A 161 -4.31 1.95 24.79
N ARG A 162 -3.98 3.05 25.47
CA ARG A 162 -4.44 4.41 25.08
C ARG A 162 -3.60 4.83 23.88
N TYR A 163 -4.26 5.16 22.79
CA TYR A 163 -3.60 5.57 21.54
C TYR A 163 -4.10 6.94 21.12
#